data_f5e9a7b9e153df174c59df78b6e26025
#
_entry.id   f5e9a7b9e153df174c59df78b6e26025
#
_cell.length_a   1.000
_cell.length_b   1.000
_cell.length_c   1.000
_cell.angle_alpha   90.00
_cell.angle_beta   90.00
_cell.angle_gamma   90.00
#
_symmetry.space_group_name_H-M   'P 1'
#
loop_
_entity.id
_entity.type
_entity.pdbx_description
1 polymer ?
#
loop_
_entity_poly.entity_id
_entity_poly.type
_entity_poly.pdbx_seq_one_letter_code
_entity_poly.pdbx_strand_id
1 'polypeptide(L)'
;MKKVSFIIPCYNEEESLPILYQRLNNVANQLNNYKCEFIFINDGSKDKTEEIIENLNKNDNRVKLFSFSRNFGHQAAVSCGIHNCESNIAIIIDADLQDPPEIIPDMIKEYEKSKCPIIYGKRISREGESLFKKLTASIFYRLINLLSEVQFPVDTGDFRLIDKTVIEAYKSFSENPKYIRGLISWMGFEQKAFEYKRESRIGELQNIL
;
A
#
# COMPACT_ATOMS: atom_id res chain seq x y z
N MET A 1 10.75 12.78 17.34
CA MET A 1 9.80 11.69 17.16
C MET A 1 9.80 11.31 15.69
N LYS A 2 9.93 10.03 15.34
CA LYS A 2 9.91 9.57 13.95
C LYS A 2 8.49 9.78 13.35
N LYS A 3 8.42 9.94 12.04
CA LYS A 3 7.17 10.16 11.32
C LYS A 3 6.82 8.95 10.45
N VAL A 4 5.54 8.56 10.44
CA VAL A 4 4.97 7.51 9.59
C VAL A 4 3.88 8.15 8.73
N SER A 5 3.95 7.94 7.42
CA SER A 5 2.88 8.31 6.48
C SER A 5 2.16 7.06 6.00
N PHE A 6 0.83 7.10 6.04
CA PHE A 6 -0.01 6.13 5.35
C PHE A 6 -0.35 6.71 3.98
N ILE A 7 0.03 6.03 2.91
CA ILE A 7 -0.25 6.41 1.52
C ILE A 7 -1.43 5.57 1.04
N ILE A 8 -2.54 6.23 0.75
CA ILE A 8 -3.81 5.58 0.48
C ILE A 8 -4.34 6.06 -0.89
N PRO A 9 -4.09 5.30 -1.98
CA PRO A 9 -4.72 5.55 -3.27
C PRO A 9 -6.22 5.21 -3.21
N CYS A 10 -7.07 6.10 -3.72
CA CYS A 10 -8.52 5.95 -3.69
C CYS A 10 -9.12 6.18 -5.08
N TYR A 11 -10.00 5.28 -5.52
CA TYR A 11 -10.80 5.46 -6.72
C TYR A 11 -12.17 4.80 -6.57
N ASN A 12 -13.23 5.60 -6.40
CA ASN A 12 -14.59 5.14 -6.14
C ASN A 12 -14.68 4.20 -4.92
N GLU A 13 -14.28 4.73 -3.77
CA GLU A 13 -14.19 3.99 -2.50
C GLU A 13 -15.08 4.63 -1.40
N GLU A 14 -16.22 5.23 -1.77
CA GLU A 14 -17.11 5.93 -0.83
C GLU A 14 -17.62 5.04 0.31
N GLU A 15 -17.77 3.72 0.07
CA GLU A 15 -18.25 2.76 1.07
C GLU A 15 -17.14 2.29 2.02
N SER A 16 -15.96 2.03 1.48
CA SER A 16 -14.82 1.46 2.24
C SER A 16 -14.04 2.50 3.03
N LEU A 17 -13.94 3.71 2.48
CA LEU A 17 -13.07 4.76 2.98
C LEU A 17 -13.34 5.20 4.43
N PRO A 18 -14.59 5.41 4.89
CA PRO A 18 -14.88 5.76 6.28
C PRO A 18 -14.44 4.67 7.26
N ILE A 19 -14.62 3.41 6.87
CA ILE A 19 -14.24 2.24 7.67
C ILE A 19 -12.72 2.14 7.74
N LEU A 20 -12.05 2.26 6.60
CA LEU A 20 -10.59 2.23 6.54
C LEU A 20 -9.96 3.33 7.39
N TYR A 21 -10.46 4.58 7.27
CA TYR A 21 -9.95 5.68 8.07
C TYR A 21 -10.08 5.42 9.57
N GLN A 22 -11.23 4.90 10.02
CA GLN A 22 -11.43 4.55 11.42
C GLN A 22 -10.41 3.48 11.89
N ARG A 23 -10.20 2.42 11.10
CA ARG A 23 -9.21 1.36 11.39
C ARG A 23 -7.79 1.92 11.43
N LEU A 24 -7.40 2.72 10.43
CA LEU A 24 -6.09 3.38 10.38
C LEU A 24 -5.88 4.36 11.54
N ASN A 25 -6.90 5.09 11.95
CA ASN A 25 -6.82 5.98 13.11
C ASN A 25 -6.59 5.20 14.40
N ASN A 26 -7.25 4.05 14.57
CA ASN A 26 -7.01 3.16 15.71
C ASN A 26 -5.57 2.63 15.72
N VAL A 27 -5.03 2.26 14.56
CA VAL A 27 -3.62 1.85 14.42
C VAL A 27 -2.68 3.01 14.75
N ALA A 28 -2.93 4.21 14.22
CA ALA A 28 -2.12 5.40 14.49
C ALA A 28 -2.05 5.73 15.99
N ASN A 29 -3.16 5.56 16.71
CA ASN A 29 -3.24 5.79 18.15
C ASN A 29 -2.44 4.75 18.98
N GLN A 30 -2.13 3.58 18.42
CA GLN A 30 -1.25 2.59 19.04
C GLN A 30 0.24 2.89 18.81
N LEU A 31 0.57 3.69 17.81
CA LEU A 31 1.94 4.03 17.43
C LEU A 31 2.51 5.22 18.23
N ASN A 32 2.52 5.11 19.57
CA ASN A 32 2.86 6.19 20.51
C ASN A 32 4.25 6.84 20.28
N ASN A 33 5.18 6.12 19.65
CA ASN A 33 6.54 6.60 19.36
C ASN A 33 6.67 7.31 18.00
N TYR A 34 5.56 7.43 17.26
CA TYR A 34 5.53 7.98 15.92
C TYR A 34 4.52 9.12 15.78
N LYS A 35 4.85 10.11 14.95
CA LYS A 35 3.85 11.07 14.43
C LYS A 35 3.27 10.48 13.15
N CYS A 36 1.96 10.21 13.14
CA CYS A 36 1.27 9.65 12.00
C CYS A 36 0.65 10.73 11.12
N GLU A 37 0.68 10.56 9.80
CA GLU A 37 -0.10 11.32 8.82
C GLU A 37 -0.75 10.39 7.82
N PHE A 38 -1.86 10.82 7.23
CA PHE A 38 -2.62 10.08 6.23
C PHE A 38 -2.58 10.87 4.92
N ILE A 39 -2.01 10.30 3.88
CA ILE A 39 -1.89 10.90 2.56
C ILE A 39 -2.87 10.16 1.64
N PHE A 40 -4.04 10.74 1.44
CA PHE A 40 -5.04 10.22 0.52
C PHE A 40 -4.82 10.80 -0.87
N ILE A 41 -4.85 9.93 -1.88
CA ILE A 41 -4.74 10.33 -3.28
C ILE A 41 -6.02 9.91 -3.99
N ASN A 42 -6.88 10.87 -4.28
CA ASN A 42 -8.08 10.67 -5.07
C ASN A 42 -7.71 10.60 -6.55
N ASP A 43 -7.81 9.43 -7.15
CA ASP A 43 -7.51 9.18 -8.57
C ASP A 43 -8.70 9.53 -9.47
N GLY A 44 -9.28 10.73 -9.30
CA GLY A 44 -10.39 11.24 -10.09
C GLY A 44 -11.67 10.43 -9.94
N SER A 45 -12.07 10.13 -8.70
CA SER A 45 -13.31 9.42 -8.37
C SER A 45 -14.54 10.16 -8.89
N LYS A 46 -15.62 9.40 -9.16
CA LYS A 46 -16.91 9.90 -9.65
C LYS A 46 -18.01 9.80 -8.61
N ASP A 47 -17.75 9.14 -7.50
CA ASP A 47 -18.62 8.99 -6.34
C ASP A 47 -18.27 10.04 -5.25
N LYS A 48 -18.70 9.82 -4.02
CA LYS A 48 -18.45 10.74 -2.89
C LYS A 48 -17.07 10.59 -2.24
N THR A 49 -16.15 9.81 -2.81
CA THR A 49 -14.82 9.57 -2.24
C THR A 49 -14.09 10.88 -1.92
N GLU A 50 -14.06 11.83 -2.87
CA GLU A 50 -13.38 13.12 -2.68
C GLU A 50 -14.00 13.94 -1.55
N GLU A 51 -15.34 14.08 -1.53
CA GLU A 51 -16.07 14.78 -0.49
C GLU A 51 -15.78 14.20 0.91
N ILE A 52 -15.72 12.87 1.02
CA ILE A 52 -15.39 12.18 2.28
C ILE A 52 -13.99 12.56 2.74
N ILE A 53 -12.98 12.53 1.85
CA ILE A 53 -11.61 12.86 2.22
C ILE A 53 -11.46 14.33 2.59
N GLU A 54 -12.14 15.25 1.87
CA GLU A 54 -12.17 16.67 2.24
C GLU A 54 -12.73 16.90 3.64
N ASN A 55 -13.80 16.19 3.99
CA ASN A 55 -14.38 16.26 5.33
C ASN A 55 -13.43 15.69 6.40
N LEU A 56 -12.71 14.63 6.11
CA LEU A 56 -11.66 14.10 7.00
C LEU A 56 -10.53 15.12 7.18
N ASN A 57 -10.07 15.76 6.10
CA ASN A 57 -9.01 16.77 6.13
C ASN A 57 -9.40 18.01 6.96
N LYS A 58 -10.66 18.43 6.90
CA LYS A 58 -11.19 19.55 7.73
C LYS A 58 -11.21 19.23 9.22
N ASN A 59 -11.41 17.96 9.59
CA ASN A 59 -11.59 17.52 10.97
C ASN A 59 -10.34 16.91 11.61
N ASP A 60 -9.35 16.49 10.81
CA ASP A 60 -8.09 15.90 11.28
C ASP A 60 -6.90 16.50 10.50
N ASN A 61 -6.07 17.28 11.18
CA ASN A 61 -4.90 17.95 10.62
C ASN A 61 -3.79 16.98 10.17
N ARG A 62 -3.90 15.70 10.51
CA ARG A 62 -3.00 14.63 10.02
C ARG A 62 -3.36 14.16 8.62
N VAL A 63 -4.56 14.48 8.13
CA VAL A 63 -5.05 14.07 6.82
C VAL A 63 -4.59 15.07 5.75
N LYS A 64 -4.06 14.56 4.66
CA LYS A 64 -3.71 15.30 3.45
C LYS A 64 -4.46 14.71 2.27
N LEU A 65 -4.97 15.55 1.38
CA LEU A 65 -5.64 15.15 0.14
C LEU A 65 -4.86 15.67 -1.07
N PHE A 66 -4.62 14.77 -2.03
CA PHE A 66 -4.20 15.10 -3.38
C PHE A 66 -5.25 14.56 -4.35
N SER A 67 -5.83 15.42 -5.18
CA SER A 67 -6.85 15.02 -6.15
C SER A 67 -6.35 15.16 -7.57
N PHE A 68 -6.59 14.13 -8.37
CA PHE A 68 -6.32 14.14 -9.80
C PHE A 68 -7.53 14.62 -10.59
N SER A 69 -7.30 15.31 -11.69
CA SER A 69 -8.35 15.81 -12.59
C SER A 69 -9.14 14.70 -13.31
N ARG A 70 -8.61 13.50 -13.37
CA ARG A 70 -9.21 12.27 -13.90
C ARG A 70 -8.51 11.05 -13.36
N ASN A 71 -9.03 9.87 -13.66
CA ASN A 71 -8.32 8.62 -13.36
C ASN A 71 -7.04 8.51 -14.22
N PHE A 72 -5.89 8.41 -13.56
CA PHE A 72 -4.56 8.17 -14.14
C PHE A 72 -4.05 6.76 -13.81
N GLY A 73 -4.75 6.04 -12.93
CA GLY A 73 -4.46 4.69 -12.51
C GLY A 73 -3.73 4.59 -11.17
N HIS A 74 -3.96 3.47 -10.51
CA HIS A 74 -3.47 3.16 -9.16
C HIS A 74 -1.97 3.46 -8.98
N GLN A 75 -1.12 3.10 -9.94
CA GLN A 75 0.32 3.31 -9.85
C GLN A 75 0.69 4.81 -9.85
N ALA A 76 -0.05 5.64 -10.59
CA ALA A 76 0.14 7.08 -10.57
C ALA A 76 -0.24 7.67 -9.20
N ALA A 77 -1.33 7.20 -8.60
CA ALA A 77 -1.77 7.63 -7.28
C ALA A 77 -0.74 7.26 -6.19
N VAL A 78 -0.24 6.02 -6.18
CA VAL A 78 0.82 5.60 -5.25
C VAL A 78 2.09 6.42 -5.45
N SER A 79 2.51 6.66 -6.71
CA SER A 79 3.67 7.49 -7.03
C SER A 79 3.52 8.92 -6.48
N CYS A 80 2.36 9.54 -6.67
CA CYS A 80 2.05 10.84 -6.10
C CYS A 80 2.20 10.84 -4.57
N GLY A 81 1.68 9.81 -3.90
CA GLY A 81 1.80 9.66 -2.45
C GLY A 81 3.26 9.56 -1.99
N ILE A 82 4.09 8.75 -2.66
CA ILE A 82 5.51 8.63 -2.33
C ILE A 82 6.26 9.95 -2.54
N HIS A 83 6.00 10.66 -3.64
CA HIS A 83 6.64 11.95 -3.92
C HIS A 83 6.29 13.03 -2.89
N ASN A 84 5.08 13.00 -2.33
CA ASN A 84 4.63 13.95 -1.31
C ASN A 84 4.84 13.45 0.14
N CYS A 85 5.48 12.30 0.31
CA CYS A 85 5.81 11.74 1.62
C CYS A 85 7.14 12.30 2.13
N GLU A 86 7.15 12.90 3.33
CA GLU A 86 8.35 13.44 4.00
C GLU A 86 8.63 12.70 5.32
N SER A 87 8.26 11.45 5.40
CA SER A 87 8.34 10.67 6.63
C SER A 87 9.56 9.75 6.68
N ASN A 88 9.84 9.23 7.89
CA ASN A 88 10.87 8.22 8.08
C ASN A 88 10.45 6.85 7.54
N ILE A 89 9.12 6.61 7.52
CA ILE A 89 8.51 5.38 7.09
C ILE A 89 7.26 5.75 6.29
N ALA A 90 7.03 5.11 5.15
CA ALA A 90 5.76 5.14 4.43
C ALA A 90 5.13 3.74 4.40
N ILE A 91 3.84 3.69 4.69
CA ILE A 91 3.00 2.50 4.55
C ILE A 91 2.08 2.74 3.35
N ILE A 92 2.20 1.91 2.33
CA ILE A 92 1.30 1.93 1.17
C ILE A 92 0.22 0.89 1.43
N ILE A 93 -1.05 1.30 1.40
CA ILE A 93 -2.20 0.44 1.66
C ILE A 93 -3.38 0.84 0.78
N ASP A 94 -4.05 -0.15 0.19
CA ASP A 94 -5.22 0.05 -0.66
C ASP A 94 -6.47 0.41 0.16
N ALA A 95 -7.39 1.19 -0.44
CA ALA A 95 -8.60 1.64 0.24
C ALA A 95 -9.72 0.58 0.30
N ASP A 96 -9.56 -0.58 -0.34
CA ASP A 96 -10.58 -1.62 -0.55
C ASP A 96 -10.83 -2.55 0.66
N LEU A 97 -10.18 -2.28 1.81
CA LEU A 97 -10.26 -3.04 3.07
C LEU A 97 -9.80 -4.51 2.98
N GLN A 98 -9.14 -4.93 1.91
CA GLN A 98 -8.68 -6.30 1.78
C GLN A 98 -7.38 -6.56 2.58
N ASP A 99 -6.56 -5.54 2.75
CA ASP A 99 -5.31 -5.62 3.51
C ASP A 99 -5.55 -5.03 4.92
N PRO A 100 -5.45 -5.84 6.00
CA PRO A 100 -5.82 -5.41 7.35
C PRO A 100 -4.83 -4.38 7.91
N PRO A 101 -5.26 -3.14 8.24
CA PRO A 101 -4.37 -2.14 8.82
C PRO A 101 -3.78 -2.54 10.16
N GLU A 102 -4.43 -3.44 10.89
CA GLU A 102 -4.07 -3.88 12.23
C GLU A 102 -2.72 -4.60 12.31
N ILE A 103 -2.19 -5.08 11.16
CA ILE A 103 -0.85 -5.70 11.13
C ILE A 103 0.29 -4.68 11.01
N ILE A 104 -0.02 -3.42 10.72
CA ILE A 104 0.99 -2.37 10.51
C ILE A 104 1.91 -2.18 11.72
N PRO A 105 1.44 -2.19 12.98
CA PRO A 105 2.32 -2.12 14.14
C PRO A 105 3.36 -3.25 14.17
N ASP A 106 2.98 -4.45 13.76
CA ASP A 106 3.90 -5.59 13.73
C ASP A 106 4.86 -5.52 12.53
N MET A 107 4.45 -4.98 11.38
CA MET A 107 5.35 -4.67 10.27
C MET A 107 6.40 -3.62 10.69
N ILE A 108 6.02 -2.59 11.45
CA ILE A 108 6.94 -1.59 11.98
C ILE A 108 7.93 -2.21 12.98
N LYS A 109 7.47 -3.09 13.89
CA LYS A 109 8.35 -3.85 14.80
C LYS A 109 9.34 -4.72 14.02
N GLU A 110 8.88 -5.38 12.96
CA GLU A 110 9.74 -6.19 12.10
C GLU A 110 10.80 -5.33 11.40
N TYR A 111 10.43 -4.16 10.87
CA TYR A 111 11.35 -3.17 10.33
C TYR A 111 12.39 -2.71 11.39
N GLU A 112 11.93 -2.37 12.59
CA GLU A 112 12.83 -1.92 13.67
C GLU A 112 13.83 -2.99 14.09
N LYS A 113 13.41 -4.26 14.07
CA LYS A 113 14.23 -5.43 14.43
C LYS A 113 15.22 -5.79 13.32
N SER A 114 14.74 -5.94 12.09
CA SER A 114 15.55 -6.42 10.96
C SER A 114 16.39 -5.32 10.34
N LYS A 115 15.99 -4.06 10.46
CA LYS A 115 16.54 -2.91 9.73
C LYS A 115 16.43 -3.06 8.21
N CYS A 116 15.63 -4.00 7.72
CA CYS A 116 15.35 -4.20 6.31
C CYS A 116 14.53 -3.01 5.79
N PRO A 117 14.98 -2.28 4.74
CA PRO A 117 14.36 -1.03 4.33
C PRO A 117 12.97 -1.20 3.70
N ILE A 118 12.62 -2.42 3.29
CA ILE A 118 11.32 -2.75 2.69
C ILE A 118 10.73 -3.98 3.39
N ILE A 119 9.54 -3.81 3.99
CA ILE A 119 8.73 -4.92 4.49
C ILE A 119 7.47 -5.00 3.64
N TYR A 120 7.31 -6.06 2.85
CA TYR A 120 6.13 -6.21 2.01
C TYR A 120 5.16 -7.26 2.54
N GLY A 121 3.87 -6.99 2.39
CA GLY A 121 2.82 -7.93 2.74
C GLY A 121 2.78 -9.10 1.76
N LYS A 122 2.99 -10.32 2.27
CA LYS A 122 2.85 -11.57 1.52
C LYS A 122 1.57 -12.27 1.97
N ARG A 123 0.65 -12.43 1.03
CA ARG A 123 -0.63 -13.09 1.30
C ARG A 123 -0.42 -14.58 1.48
N ILE A 124 -0.91 -15.12 2.62
CA ILE A 124 -0.99 -16.57 2.80
C ILE A 124 -2.10 -17.07 1.88
N SER A 125 -1.78 -17.99 0.94
CA SER A 125 -2.76 -18.54 0.00
C SER A 125 -3.93 -19.20 0.75
N ARG A 126 -5.17 -18.97 0.29
CA ARG A 126 -6.34 -19.72 0.78
C ARG A 126 -6.16 -21.21 0.43
N GLU A 127 -6.45 -22.09 1.38
CA GLU A 127 -6.68 -23.52 1.08
C GLU A 127 -7.85 -23.60 0.08
N GLY A 128 -7.59 -24.14 -1.12
CA GLY A 128 -8.61 -24.31 -2.17
C GLY A 128 -8.24 -23.72 -3.54
N GLU A 129 -7.12 -23.02 -3.70
CA GLU A 129 -6.68 -22.62 -5.04
C GLU A 129 -6.28 -23.85 -5.87
N SER A 130 -6.89 -23.94 -7.07
CA SER A 130 -6.62 -25.01 -8.04
C SER A 130 -5.11 -25.15 -8.30
N LEU A 131 -4.59 -26.39 -8.20
CA LEU A 131 -3.20 -26.76 -8.52
C LEU A 131 -2.76 -26.24 -9.90
N PHE A 132 -3.69 -26.21 -10.87
CA PHE A 132 -3.44 -25.69 -12.20
C PHE A 132 -3.14 -24.17 -12.20
N LYS A 133 -3.86 -23.39 -11.38
CA LYS A 133 -3.62 -21.94 -11.24
C LYS A 133 -2.26 -21.63 -10.57
N LYS A 134 -1.88 -22.44 -9.57
CA LYS A 134 -0.57 -22.35 -8.92
C LYS A 134 0.57 -22.72 -9.88
N LEU A 135 0.37 -23.75 -10.71
CA LEU A 135 1.39 -24.22 -11.66
C LEU A 135 1.62 -23.19 -12.77
N THR A 136 0.55 -22.68 -13.38
CA THR A 136 0.66 -21.67 -14.45
C THR A 136 1.27 -20.35 -13.95
N ALA A 137 0.89 -19.88 -12.75
CA ALA A 137 1.52 -18.73 -12.12
C ALA A 137 3.01 -18.98 -11.85
N SER A 138 3.37 -20.15 -11.30
CA SER A 138 4.78 -20.52 -11.04
C SER A 138 5.63 -20.54 -12.32
N ILE A 139 5.11 -21.10 -13.41
CA ILE A 139 5.80 -21.14 -14.71
C ILE A 139 5.98 -19.72 -15.25
N PHE A 140 4.93 -18.90 -15.20
CA PHE A 140 4.96 -17.51 -15.66
C PHE A 140 6.00 -16.68 -14.89
N TYR A 141 6.03 -16.77 -13.57
CA TYR A 141 7.02 -16.06 -12.75
C TYR A 141 8.45 -16.58 -12.93
N ARG A 142 8.64 -17.89 -13.13
CA ARG A 142 9.95 -18.44 -13.46
C ARG A 142 10.45 -17.92 -14.81
N LEU A 143 9.58 -17.82 -15.80
CA LEU A 143 9.92 -17.27 -17.11
C LEU A 143 10.28 -15.77 -17.03
N ILE A 144 9.49 -14.97 -16.29
CA ILE A 144 9.82 -13.56 -16.06
C ILE A 144 11.14 -13.41 -15.30
N ASN A 145 11.37 -14.17 -14.23
CA ASN A 145 12.63 -14.11 -13.48
C ASN A 145 13.83 -14.60 -14.30
N LEU A 146 13.64 -15.48 -15.29
CA LEU A 146 14.70 -15.91 -16.20
C LEU A 146 15.03 -14.83 -17.26
N LEU A 147 14.03 -14.05 -17.67
CA LEU A 147 14.17 -12.97 -18.66
C LEU A 147 14.52 -11.62 -18.03
N SER A 148 14.40 -11.49 -16.72
CA SER A 148 14.64 -10.28 -15.96
C SER A 148 15.89 -10.43 -15.09
N GLU A 149 16.75 -9.43 -15.09
CA GLU A 149 17.91 -9.34 -14.17
C GLU A 149 17.47 -9.09 -12.71
N VAL A 150 16.17 -8.84 -12.49
CA VAL A 150 15.59 -8.49 -11.18
C VAL A 150 14.63 -9.58 -10.73
N GLN A 151 14.81 -10.08 -9.50
CA GLN A 151 13.88 -11.02 -8.89
C GLN A 151 12.65 -10.26 -8.36
N PHE A 152 11.49 -10.52 -8.96
CA PHE A 152 10.21 -9.98 -8.49
C PHE A 152 9.61 -10.89 -7.41
N PRO A 153 9.26 -10.36 -6.23
CA PRO A 153 8.51 -11.13 -5.26
C PRO A 153 7.17 -11.59 -5.86
N VAL A 154 6.91 -12.89 -5.77
CA VAL A 154 5.66 -13.51 -6.26
C VAL A 154 4.56 -13.34 -5.22
N ASP A 155 3.29 -13.19 -5.66
CA ASP A 155 2.08 -13.08 -4.81
C ASP A 155 2.08 -11.89 -3.84
N THR A 156 2.69 -10.78 -4.24
CA THR A 156 2.71 -9.56 -3.43
C THR A 156 1.77 -8.49 -3.97
N GLY A 157 0.91 -7.95 -3.10
CA GLY A 157 0.16 -6.73 -3.34
C GLY A 157 1.04 -5.47 -3.28
N ASP A 158 0.39 -4.30 -3.35
CA ASP A 158 1.09 -3.03 -3.14
C ASP A 158 1.26 -2.70 -1.65
N PHE A 159 0.63 -3.47 -0.74
CA PHE A 159 0.74 -3.31 0.69
C PHE A 159 2.18 -3.53 1.18
N ARG A 160 2.82 -2.45 1.60
CA ARG A 160 4.22 -2.47 2.04
C ARG A 160 4.59 -1.30 2.91
N LEU A 161 5.63 -1.52 3.70
CA LEU A 161 6.39 -0.51 4.41
C LEU A 161 7.67 -0.23 3.62
N ILE A 162 7.98 1.04 3.40
CA ILE A 162 9.26 1.51 2.86
C ILE A 162 9.86 2.55 3.80
N ASP A 163 11.16 2.52 3.99
CA ASP A 163 11.85 3.50 4.82
C ASP A 163 12.28 4.75 4.04
N LYS A 164 12.83 5.73 4.77
CA LYS A 164 13.27 7.00 4.21
C LYS A 164 14.28 6.81 3.07
N THR A 165 15.18 5.84 3.17
CA THR A 165 16.21 5.60 2.14
C THR A 165 15.57 5.19 0.81
N VAL A 166 14.58 4.31 0.87
CA VAL A 166 13.80 3.89 -0.31
C VAL A 166 12.96 5.03 -0.85
N ILE A 167 12.30 5.83 0.03
CA ILE A 167 11.51 6.99 -0.37
C ILE A 167 12.38 8.01 -1.14
N GLU A 168 13.55 8.33 -0.62
CA GLU A 168 14.48 9.29 -1.24
C GLU A 168 15.04 8.75 -2.57
N ALA A 169 15.42 7.46 -2.61
CA ALA A 169 15.84 6.82 -3.83
C ALA A 169 14.73 6.85 -4.89
N TYR A 170 13.48 6.51 -4.51
CA TYR A 170 12.34 6.57 -5.41
C TYR A 170 12.15 7.99 -6.00
N LYS A 171 12.22 9.02 -5.16
CA LYS A 171 12.08 10.43 -5.58
C LYS A 171 13.17 10.92 -6.52
N SER A 172 14.36 10.31 -6.49
CA SER A 172 15.48 10.67 -7.37
C SER A 172 15.30 10.22 -8.82
N PHE A 173 14.37 9.28 -9.08
CA PHE A 173 14.06 8.87 -10.46
C PHE A 173 13.15 9.92 -11.11
N SER A 174 13.59 10.43 -12.26
CA SER A 174 12.82 11.38 -13.08
C SER A 174 11.75 10.71 -13.92
N GLU A 175 11.83 9.39 -14.10
CA GLU A 175 10.87 8.62 -14.88
C GLU A 175 9.59 8.40 -14.07
N ASN A 176 8.44 8.57 -14.73
CA ASN A 176 7.15 8.21 -14.15
C ASN A 176 6.95 6.69 -14.29
N PRO A 177 7.29 5.90 -13.28
CA PRO A 177 7.23 4.45 -13.40
C PRO A 177 5.77 4.02 -13.47
N LYS A 178 5.41 3.37 -14.56
CA LYS A 178 4.10 2.73 -14.71
C LYS A 178 3.95 1.48 -13.84
N TYR A 179 5.02 1.05 -13.15
CA TYR A 179 5.04 -0.18 -12.36
C TYR A 179 5.94 -0.05 -11.13
N ILE A 180 5.34 0.47 -10.04
CA ILE A 180 6.05 0.79 -8.78
C ILE A 180 6.74 -0.43 -8.17
N ARG A 181 6.07 -1.60 -8.15
CA ARG A 181 6.65 -2.84 -7.63
C ARG A 181 7.95 -3.23 -8.36
N GLY A 182 7.92 -3.07 -9.67
CA GLY A 182 9.09 -3.32 -10.52
C GLY A 182 10.23 -2.37 -10.20
N LEU A 183 9.95 -1.07 -10.10
CA LEU A 183 10.95 -0.06 -9.79
C LEU A 183 11.55 -0.27 -8.40
N ILE A 184 10.74 -0.52 -7.38
CA ILE A 184 11.21 -0.79 -6.02
C ILE A 184 12.12 -2.03 -5.99
N SER A 185 11.78 -3.09 -6.74
CA SER A 185 12.64 -4.27 -6.84
C SER A 185 13.92 -3.99 -7.63
N TRP A 186 13.83 -3.18 -8.70
CA TRP A 186 14.97 -2.81 -9.53
C TRP A 186 15.99 -1.94 -8.79
N MET A 187 15.54 -1.12 -7.83
CA MET A 187 16.44 -0.34 -6.96
C MET A 187 17.39 -1.21 -6.11
N GLY A 188 17.16 -2.51 -5.99
CA GLY A 188 18.06 -3.45 -5.36
C GLY A 188 18.14 -3.41 -3.83
N PHE A 189 17.22 -2.71 -3.17
CA PHE A 189 17.13 -2.74 -1.71
C PHE A 189 16.68 -4.10 -1.20
N GLU A 190 17.21 -4.50 -0.03
CA GLU A 190 16.76 -5.69 0.67
C GLU A 190 15.25 -5.60 0.98
N GLN A 191 14.53 -6.71 0.74
CA GLN A 191 13.09 -6.80 0.96
C GLN A 191 12.77 -8.02 1.82
N LYS A 192 11.89 -7.84 2.81
CA LYS A 192 11.46 -8.92 3.71
C LYS A 192 9.97 -9.12 3.64
N ALA A 193 9.54 -10.37 3.51
CA ALA A 193 8.14 -10.74 3.52
C ALA A 193 7.56 -10.68 4.94
N PHE A 194 6.35 -10.13 5.08
CA PHE A 194 5.50 -10.21 6.25
C PHE A 194 4.23 -10.97 5.87
N GLU A 195 4.09 -12.20 6.35
CA GLU A 195 2.98 -13.06 5.98
C GLU A 195 1.69 -12.70 6.73
N TYR A 196 0.58 -12.54 6.01
CA TYR A 196 -0.72 -12.22 6.58
C TYR A 196 -1.88 -12.85 5.82
N LYS A 197 -3.06 -12.93 6.46
CA LYS A 197 -4.32 -13.37 5.83
C LYS A 197 -5.06 -12.15 5.29
N ARG A 198 -5.44 -12.21 4.01
CA ARG A 198 -6.26 -11.19 3.36
C ARG A 198 -7.72 -11.30 3.78
N GLU A 199 -8.39 -10.16 3.98
CA GLU A 199 -9.84 -10.08 4.21
C GLU A 199 -10.62 -10.14 2.89
N SER A 200 -11.91 -10.47 2.95
CA SER A 200 -12.79 -10.41 1.78
C SER A 200 -13.17 -8.96 1.49
N ARG A 201 -13.28 -8.59 0.22
CA ARG A 201 -13.74 -7.26 -0.17
C ARG A 201 -15.19 -7.03 0.30
N ILE A 202 -15.53 -5.85 0.83
CA ILE A 202 -16.86 -5.55 1.39
C ILE A 202 -17.98 -5.78 0.34
N GLY A 203 -17.77 -5.46 -0.92
CA GLY A 203 -18.76 -5.68 -1.99
C GLY A 203 -18.99 -7.13 -2.42
N GLU A 204 -18.09 -8.07 -2.08
CA GLU A 204 -18.28 -9.50 -2.39
C GLU A 204 -19.22 -10.21 -1.39
N LEU A 205 -19.35 -9.68 -0.17
CA LEU A 205 -20.23 -10.27 0.86
C LEU A 205 -21.73 -10.02 0.59
N GLN A 206 -22.08 -9.00 -0.19
CA GLN A 206 -23.49 -8.69 -0.54
C GLN A 206 -24.06 -9.61 -1.64
N ASN A 207 -23.21 -10.33 -2.39
CA ASN A 207 -23.64 -11.24 -3.46
C ASN A 207 -23.82 -12.71 -3.01
N ILE A 208 -23.72 -13.01 -1.71
CA ILE A 208 -23.81 -14.38 -1.15
C ILE A 208 -25.11 -14.56 -0.31
N LEU A 209 -25.94 -13.53 -0.18
CA LEU A 209 -27.26 -13.56 0.43
C LEU A 209 -28.35 -13.40 -0.63
#